data_280fa56e3196e7c45c70c569bfce320a
#
_entry.id   280fa56e3196e7c45c70c569bfce320a
#
_cell.length_a   1.000
_cell.length_b   1.000
_cell.length_c   1.000
_cell.angle_alpha   90.00
_cell.angle_beta   90.00
_cell.angle_gamma   90.00
#
_symmetry.space_group_name_H-M   'P 1'
#
loop_
_entity.id
_entity.type
_entity.pdbx_description
1 polymer ?
#
loop_
_entity_poly.entity_id
_entity_poly.type
_entity_poly.pdbx_seq_one_letter_code
_entity_poly.pdbx_strand_id
1 'polypeptide(L)'
;MKYYALALCGVIFAVFLLQQIPGFTEAFLLSGFDRPWTLVTSIFLHGDPMHLLSNLFALGLFGLMFESRFGEKRLLAVFFAGGIASSIASAFFYDASLGASGAIFAIIGVVAVTMPRMIVWNLGVPMPMIVAAIVWLLLDVAGVFFPSSTANMAHIAGMAFGAAVGIAWRKPEKRVANKPLNDEDIDKWEEEWM
;
A
#
# COMPACT_ATOMS: atom_id res chain seq x y z
N MET A 1 -1.72 -21.55 -0.42
CA MET A 1 -1.83 -20.08 -0.19
C MET A 1 -2.74 -19.50 -1.27
N LYS A 2 -3.71 -18.70 -0.89
CA LYS A 2 -4.54 -17.96 -1.85
C LYS A 2 -3.86 -16.61 -2.07
N TYR A 3 -3.54 -16.25 -3.29
CA TYR A 3 -2.80 -15.02 -3.63
C TYR A 3 -3.80 -13.90 -3.96
N TYR A 4 -4.42 -13.31 -2.94
CA TYR A 4 -5.40 -12.23 -3.14
C TYR A 4 -4.79 -10.95 -3.70
N ALA A 5 -3.51 -10.68 -3.42
CA ALA A 5 -2.80 -9.57 -4.07
C ALA A 5 -2.79 -9.75 -5.60
N LEU A 6 -2.51 -10.96 -6.09
CA LEU A 6 -2.55 -11.25 -7.53
C LEU A 6 -3.97 -11.27 -8.08
N ALA A 7 -4.95 -11.71 -7.28
CA ALA A 7 -6.36 -11.64 -7.68
C ALA A 7 -6.81 -10.18 -7.87
N LEU A 8 -6.42 -9.28 -6.95
CA LEU A 8 -6.66 -7.83 -7.09
C LEU A 8 -5.98 -7.28 -8.36
N CYS A 9 -4.73 -7.66 -8.64
CA CYS A 9 -4.05 -7.29 -9.89
C CYS A 9 -4.85 -7.76 -11.12
N GLY A 10 -5.36 -9.00 -11.11
CA GLY A 10 -6.19 -9.54 -12.19
C GLY A 10 -7.48 -8.77 -12.37
N VAL A 11 -8.18 -8.40 -11.28
CA VAL A 11 -9.40 -7.58 -11.33
C VAL A 11 -9.10 -6.20 -11.91
N ILE A 12 -8.03 -5.53 -11.42
CA ILE A 12 -7.61 -4.21 -11.92
C ILE A 12 -7.31 -4.27 -13.42
N PHE A 13 -6.57 -5.29 -13.86
CA PHE A 13 -6.27 -5.48 -15.29
C PHE A 13 -7.55 -5.71 -16.12
N ALA A 14 -8.47 -6.55 -15.64
CA ALA A 14 -9.74 -6.79 -16.32
C ALA A 14 -10.59 -5.51 -16.42
N VAL A 15 -10.66 -4.70 -15.36
CA VAL A 15 -11.35 -3.41 -15.36
C VAL A 15 -10.71 -2.45 -16.36
N PHE A 16 -9.37 -2.42 -16.48
CA PHE A 16 -8.69 -1.60 -17.47
C PHE A 16 -9.06 -1.98 -18.92
N LEU A 17 -9.27 -3.26 -19.19
CA LEU A 17 -9.80 -3.69 -20.49
C LEU A 17 -11.24 -3.22 -20.72
N LEU A 18 -12.08 -3.21 -19.67
CA LEU A 18 -13.46 -2.70 -19.75
C LEU A 18 -13.50 -1.18 -19.96
N GLN A 19 -12.47 -0.43 -19.57
CA GLN A 19 -12.35 1.00 -19.83
C GLN A 19 -12.26 1.35 -21.33
N GLN A 20 -12.05 0.36 -22.21
CA GLN A 20 -12.13 0.56 -23.66
C GLN A 20 -13.57 0.73 -24.15
N ILE A 21 -14.57 0.42 -23.30
CA ILE A 21 -15.99 0.63 -23.60
C ILE A 21 -16.31 2.12 -23.40
N PRO A 22 -16.85 2.84 -24.41
CA PRO A 22 -17.20 4.25 -24.26
C PRO A 22 -18.15 4.52 -23.08
N GLY A 23 -17.86 5.52 -22.27
CA GLY A 23 -18.64 5.90 -21.10
C GLY A 23 -18.36 5.07 -19.83
N PHE A 24 -17.58 3.99 -19.92
CA PHE A 24 -17.30 3.16 -18.75
C PHE A 24 -16.47 3.92 -17.70
N THR A 25 -15.41 4.59 -18.11
CA THR A 25 -14.56 5.35 -17.18
C THR A 25 -15.36 6.46 -16.49
N GLU A 26 -16.14 7.22 -17.22
CA GLU A 26 -16.98 8.32 -16.71
C GLU A 26 -18.05 7.88 -15.72
N ALA A 27 -18.57 6.66 -15.89
CA ALA A 27 -19.57 6.09 -14.98
C ALA A 27 -18.99 5.72 -13.61
N PHE A 28 -17.70 5.36 -13.55
CA PHE A 28 -17.03 4.81 -12.36
C PHE A 28 -15.89 5.68 -11.81
N LEU A 29 -15.52 6.75 -12.51
CA LEU A 29 -14.54 7.74 -12.11
C LEU A 29 -15.01 8.51 -10.87
N LEU A 30 -14.14 8.72 -9.90
CA LEU A 30 -14.41 9.58 -8.77
C LEU A 30 -14.45 11.05 -9.23
N SER A 31 -15.58 11.70 -8.95
CA SER A 31 -15.83 13.11 -9.24
C SER A 31 -16.76 13.67 -8.16
N GLY A 32 -16.19 14.12 -7.05
CA GLY A 32 -16.94 14.57 -5.88
C GLY A 32 -17.67 13.44 -5.13
N PHE A 33 -18.73 13.79 -4.40
CA PHE A 33 -19.48 12.87 -3.51
C PHE A 33 -20.86 12.48 -4.02
N ASP A 34 -21.31 13.02 -5.16
CA ASP A 34 -22.67 12.78 -5.69
C ASP A 34 -22.90 11.31 -6.06
N ARG A 35 -21.85 10.59 -6.35
CA ARG A 35 -21.85 9.17 -6.71
C ARG A 35 -21.01 8.36 -5.72
N PRO A 36 -21.53 7.99 -4.54
CA PRO A 36 -20.74 7.41 -3.46
C PRO A 36 -20.05 6.07 -3.81
N TRP A 37 -20.59 5.30 -4.77
CA TRP A 37 -19.94 4.09 -5.25
C TRP A 37 -18.57 4.36 -5.90
N THR A 38 -18.34 5.57 -6.44
CA THR A 38 -17.09 5.94 -7.08
C THR A 38 -15.92 6.04 -6.09
N LEU A 39 -16.20 6.17 -4.79
CA LEU A 39 -15.17 6.05 -3.75
C LEU A 39 -14.48 4.68 -3.75
N VAL A 40 -15.15 3.66 -4.25
CA VAL A 40 -14.62 2.29 -4.36
C VAL A 40 -14.24 1.96 -5.80
N THR A 41 -15.10 2.28 -6.77
CA THR A 41 -14.90 1.84 -8.16
C THR A 41 -13.70 2.52 -8.81
N SER A 42 -13.44 3.79 -8.49
CA SER A 42 -12.29 4.54 -9.00
C SER A 42 -10.94 3.91 -8.65
N ILE A 43 -10.87 3.12 -7.56
CA ILE A 43 -9.65 2.38 -7.15
C ILE A 43 -9.19 1.40 -8.24
N PHE A 44 -10.13 0.89 -9.04
CA PHE A 44 -9.85 -0.11 -10.07
C PHE A 44 -9.57 0.48 -11.45
N LEU A 45 -9.86 1.77 -11.66
CA LEU A 45 -9.64 2.46 -12.92
C LEU A 45 -8.20 2.96 -13.05
N HIS A 46 -7.70 3.05 -14.29
CA HIS A 46 -6.35 3.59 -14.57
C HIS A 46 -6.38 4.47 -15.81
N GLY A 47 -5.63 5.59 -15.77
CA GLY A 47 -5.66 6.60 -16.83
C GLY A 47 -4.90 6.21 -18.10
N ASP A 48 -3.85 5.38 -17.94
CA ASP A 48 -2.97 4.96 -19.02
C ASP A 48 -2.25 3.64 -18.68
N PRO A 49 -1.63 2.96 -19.67
CA PRO A 49 -0.93 1.69 -19.45
C PRO A 49 0.24 1.77 -18.48
N MET A 50 0.97 2.89 -18.40
CA MET A 50 2.11 3.03 -17.49
C MET A 50 1.62 3.19 -16.05
N HIS A 51 0.54 3.95 -15.85
CA HIS A 51 -0.14 4.08 -14.57
C HIS A 51 -0.64 2.70 -14.08
N LEU A 52 -1.28 1.91 -14.97
CA LEU A 52 -1.68 0.54 -14.66
C LEU A 52 -0.50 -0.34 -14.26
N LEU A 53 0.54 -0.41 -15.10
CA LEU A 53 1.70 -1.28 -14.87
C LEU A 53 2.42 -0.96 -13.57
N SER A 54 2.58 0.34 -13.27
CA SER A 54 3.20 0.79 -12.01
C SER A 54 2.39 0.34 -10.79
N ASN A 55 1.06 0.43 -10.86
CA ASN A 55 0.17 -0.03 -9.77
C ASN A 55 0.17 -1.55 -9.65
N LEU A 56 0.12 -2.30 -10.76
CA LEU A 56 0.18 -3.76 -10.74
C LEU A 56 1.50 -4.25 -10.17
N PHE A 57 2.63 -3.62 -10.55
CA PHE A 57 3.94 -3.95 -10.00
C PHE A 57 4.01 -3.67 -8.48
N ALA A 58 3.58 -2.49 -8.05
CA ALA A 58 3.62 -2.12 -6.64
C ALA A 58 2.67 -2.98 -5.80
N LEU A 59 1.45 -3.26 -6.29
CA LEU A 59 0.49 -4.14 -5.61
C LEU A 59 1.00 -5.59 -5.58
N GLY A 60 1.58 -6.09 -6.67
CA GLY A 60 2.20 -7.40 -6.72
C GLY A 60 3.32 -7.52 -5.69
N LEU A 61 4.23 -6.55 -5.64
CA LEU A 61 5.36 -6.56 -4.72
C LEU A 61 4.92 -6.39 -3.26
N PHE A 62 4.32 -5.26 -2.93
CA PHE A 62 3.96 -4.92 -1.54
C PHE A 62 2.74 -5.69 -1.05
N GLY A 63 1.79 -6.00 -1.94
CA GLY A 63 0.60 -6.77 -1.61
C GLY A 63 0.93 -8.22 -1.27
N LEU A 64 1.75 -8.92 -2.06
CA LEU A 64 2.19 -10.30 -1.76
C LEU A 64 2.99 -10.36 -0.47
N MET A 65 3.90 -9.41 -0.27
CA MET A 65 4.67 -9.32 0.96
C MET A 65 3.76 -9.07 2.17
N PHE A 66 2.83 -8.13 2.06
CA PHE A 66 1.85 -7.85 3.11
C PHE A 66 0.99 -9.08 3.40
N GLU A 67 0.46 -9.73 2.35
CA GLU A 67 -0.38 -10.92 2.46
C GLU A 67 0.34 -12.08 3.15
N SER A 68 1.61 -12.31 2.82
CA SER A 68 2.44 -13.33 3.45
C SER A 68 2.65 -13.08 4.95
N ARG A 69 2.70 -11.82 5.37
CA ARG A 69 2.99 -11.42 6.77
C ARG A 69 1.74 -11.28 7.63
N PHE A 70 0.64 -10.76 7.05
CA PHE A 70 -0.57 -10.38 7.80
C PHE A 70 -1.82 -11.17 7.39
N GLY A 71 -1.76 -11.91 6.29
CA GLY A 71 -2.85 -12.72 5.74
C GLY A 71 -3.80 -11.92 4.84
N GLU A 72 -4.57 -12.66 4.05
CA GLU A 72 -5.45 -12.15 3.01
C GLU A 72 -6.55 -11.21 3.52
N LYS A 73 -7.16 -11.52 4.67
CA LYS A 73 -8.25 -10.69 5.22
C LYS A 73 -7.79 -9.29 5.58
N ARG A 74 -6.57 -9.19 6.14
CA ARG A 74 -5.98 -7.89 6.47
C ARG A 74 -5.52 -7.14 5.23
N LEU A 75 -5.02 -7.84 4.21
CA LEU A 75 -4.70 -7.23 2.92
C LEU A 75 -5.94 -6.57 2.33
N LEU A 76 -7.04 -7.31 2.19
CA LEU A 76 -8.28 -6.77 1.63
C LEU A 76 -8.82 -5.60 2.48
N ALA A 77 -8.82 -5.74 3.80
CA ALA A 77 -9.28 -4.69 4.70
C ALA A 77 -8.48 -3.39 4.52
N VAL A 78 -7.13 -3.48 4.47
CA VAL A 78 -6.27 -2.30 4.28
C VAL A 78 -6.40 -1.74 2.88
N PHE A 79 -6.46 -2.59 1.85
CA PHE A 79 -6.62 -2.16 0.47
C PHE A 79 -7.92 -1.36 0.28
N PHE A 80 -9.07 -1.89 0.70
CA PHE A 80 -10.35 -1.21 0.53
C PHE A 80 -10.51 -0.01 1.45
N ALA A 81 -10.23 -0.15 2.76
CA ALA A 81 -10.39 0.95 3.69
C ALA A 81 -9.39 2.10 3.42
N GLY A 82 -8.14 1.76 3.09
CA GLY A 82 -7.12 2.74 2.69
C GLY A 82 -7.44 3.40 1.36
N GLY A 83 -7.94 2.62 0.39
CA GLY A 83 -8.41 3.14 -0.90
C GLY A 83 -9.59 4.11 -0.73
N ILE A 84 -10.58 3.77 0.09
CA ILE A 84 -11.71 4.66 0.40
C ILE A 84 -11.23 5.94 1.11
N ALA A 85 -10.33 5.83 2.10
CA ALA A 85 -9.77 6.99 2.78
C ALA A 85 -9.03 7.92 1.80
N SER A 86 -8.27 7.35 0.86
CA SER A 86 -7.61 8.07 -0.22
C SER A 86 -8.60 8.72 -1.18
N SER A 87 -9.66 8.02 -1.57
CA SER A 87 -10.72 8.54 -2.44
C SER A 87 -11.46 9.71 -1.78
N ILE A 88 -11.76 9.60 -0.48
CA ILE A 88 -12.37 10.71 0.27
C ILE A 88 -11.46 11.93 0.26
N ALA A 89 -10.17 11.77 0.57
CA ALA A 89 -9.21 12.87 0.50
C ALA A 89 -9.15 13.45 -0.92
N SER A 90 -9.07 12.59 -1.94
CA SER A 90 -9.03 13.00 -3.34
C SER A 90 -10.22 13.85 -3.74
N ALA A 91 -11.44 13.49 -3.32
CA ALA A 91 -12.67 14.21 -3.63
C ALA A 91 -12.71 15.65 -3.08
N PHE A 92 -11.89 15.98 -2.07
CA PHE A 92 -11.75 17.36 -1.57
C PHE A 92 -10.73 18.20 -2.33
N PHE A 93 -9.78 17.58 -3.02
CA PHE A 93 -8.64 18.28 -3.61
C PHE A 93 -8.60 18.25 -5.14
N TYR A 94 -9.34 17.34 -5.78
CA TYR A 94 -9.31 17.12 -7.22
C TYR A 94 -10.72 17.00 -7.79
N ASP A 95 -10.93 17.57 -8.98
CA ASP A 95 -12.20 17.49 -9.71
C ASP A 95 -12.51 16.04 -10.13
N ALA A 96 -11.47 15.26 -10.42
CA ALA A 96 -11.59 13.85 -10.74
C ALA A 96 -10.34 13.08 -10.36
N SER A 97 -10.49 11.81 -9.96
CA SER A 97 -9.36 10.92 -9.69
C SER A 97 -9.70 9.45 -9.92
N LEU A 98 -8.65 8.67 -10.16
CA LEU A 98 -8.72 7.22 -10.36
C LEU A 98 -7.35 6.58 -10.04
N GLY A 99 -7.35 5.29 -9.73
CA GLY A 99 -6.14 4.50 -9.53
C GLY A 99 -6.08 3.77 -8.18
N ALA A 100 -5.41 2.63 -8.17
CA ALA A 100 -5.19 1.83 -6.97
C ALA A 100 -4.12 2.39 -6.04
N SER A 101 -3.38 3.42 -6.47
CA SER A 101 -2.19 3.91 -5.79
C SER A 101 -2.44 4.33 -4.35
N GLY A 102 -3.54 4.99 -4.03
CA GLY A 102 -3.91 5.36 -2.66
C GLY A 102 -4.06 4.14 -1.74
N ALA A 103 -4.71 3.06 -2.23
CA ALA A 103 -4.81 1.79 -1.51
C ALA A 103 -3.44 1.11 -1.34
N ILE A 104 -2.58 1.19 -2.35
CA ILE A 104 -1.20 0.67 -2.30
C ILE A 104 -0.37 1.46 -1.30
N PHE A 105 -0.50 2.78 -1.28
CA PHE A 105 0.17 3.63 -0.28
C PHE A 105 -0.31 3.32 1.15
N ALA A 106 -1.56 2.90 1.34
CA ALA A 106 -2.02 2.40 2.64
C ALA A 106 -1.31 1.10 3.04
N ILE A 107 -1.13 0.15 2.12
CA ILE A 107 -0.34 -1.05 2.35
C ILE A 107 1.11 -0.68 2.71
N ILE A 108 1.74 0.21 1.94
CA ILE A 108 3.09 0.74 2.17
C ILE A 108 3.20 1.38 3.55
N GLY A 109 2.22 2.18 3.97
CA GLY A 109 2.18 2.80 5.30
C GLY A 109 2.19 1.79 6.45
N VAL A 110 1.39 0.71 6.36
CA VAL A 110 1.42 -0.38 7.35
C VAL A 110 2.80 -1.02 7.39
N VAL A 111 3.37 -1.35 6.22
CA VAL A 111 4.67 -2.02 6.11
C VAL A 111 5.80 -1.15 6.65
N ALA A 112 5.79 0.14 6.34
CA ALA A 112 6.81 1.09 6.81
C ALA A 112 6.86 1.17 8.35
N VAL A 113 5.70 1.10 9.01
CA VAL A 113 5.60 1.15 10.47
C VAL A 113 5.92 -0.19 11.11
N THR A 114 5.45 -1.30 10.52
CA THR A 114 5.57 -2.64 11.14
C THR A 114 6.88 -3.34 10.79
N MET A 115 7.47 -3.03 9.63
CA MET A 115 8.72 -3.61 9.13
C MET A 115 9.70 -2.51 8.65
N PRO A 116 10.06 -1.53 9.50
CA PRO A 116 10.80 -0.33 9.09
C PRO A 116 12.20 -0.61 8.54
N ARG A 117 12.83 -1.70 8.97
CA ARG A 117 14.21 -2.09 8.58
C ARG A 117 14.26 -3.02 7.36
N MET A 118 13.09 -3.45 6.84
CA MET A 118 13.06 -4.28 5.64
C MET A 118 13.69 -3.54 4.47
N ILE A 119 14.60 -4.21 3.75
CA ILE A 119 15.26 -3.60 2.60
C ILE A 119 14.35 -3.70 1.37
N VAL A 120 14.12 -2.57 0.73
CA VAL A 120 13.41 -2.45 -0.55
C VAL A 120 14.27 -1.69 -1.54
N TRP A 121 14.06 -1.99 -2.84
CA TRP A 121 14.70 -1.23 -3.91
C TRP A 121 13.82 -0.04 -4.28
N ASN A 122 14.35 1.17 -4.12
CA ASN A 122 13.70 2.40 -4.51
C ASN A 122 14.65 3.24 -5.36
N LEU A 123 14.21 3.68 -6.53
CA LEU A 123 15.03 4.45 -7.49
C LEU A 123 16.38 3.77 -7.82
N GLY A 124 16.40 2.42 -7.88
CA GLY A 124 17.62 1.66 -8.16
C GLY A 124 18.59 1.53 -6.98
N VAL A 125 18.22 1.99 -5.78
CA VAL A 125 19.04 1.94 -4.56
C VAL A 125 18.34 1.09 -3.50
N PRO A 126 19.03 0.12 -2.87
CA PRO A 126 18.49 -0.62 -1.73
C PRO A 126 18.48 0.29 -0.49
N MET A 127 17.33 0.37 0.17
CA MET A 127 17.18 1.18 1.38
C MET A 127 16.15 0.58 2.34
N PRO A 128 16.20 0.93 3.64
CA PRO A 128 15.17 0.53 4.61
C PRO A 128 13.79 1.05 4.20
N MET A 129 12.76 0.24 4.43
CA MET A 129 11.36 0.55 4.07
C MET A 129 10.88 1.89 4.61
N ILE A 130 11.26 2.24 5.84
CA ILE A 130 10.90 3.53 6.43
C ILE A 130 11.50 4.70 5.65
N VAL A 131 12.74 4.56 5.16
CA VAL A 131 13.41 5.59 4.36
C VAL A 131 12.72 5.71 3.01
N ALA A 132 12.40 4.60 2.34
CA ALA A 132 11.66 4.61 1.08
C ALA A 132 10.29 5.28 1.23
N ALA A 133 9.55 4.96 2.30
CA ALA A 133 8.25 5.57 2.58
C ALA A 133 8.36 7.09 2.83
N ILE A 134 9.39 7.54 3.54
CA ILE A 134 9.65 8.97 3.75
C ILE A 134 9.98 9.66 2.41
N VAL A 135 10.81 9.04 1.57
CA VAL A 135 11.12 9.59 0.24
C VAL A 135 9.87 9.74 -0.60
N TRP A 136 9.02 8.70 -0.68
CA TRP A 136 7.75 8.79 -1.42
C TRP A 136 6.82 9.87 -0.85
N LEU A 137 6.70 9.94 0.47
CA LEU A 137 5.90 10.98 1.13
C LEU A 137 6.40 12.39 0.79
N LEU A 138 7.70 12.62 0.81
CA LEU A 138 8.30 13.91 0.46
C LEU A 138 8.07 14.26 -1.01
N LEU A 139 8.14 13.27 -1.92
CA LEU A 139 7.83 13.46 -3.33
C LEU A 139 6.35 13.82 -3.54
N ASP A 140 5.43 13.15 -2.83
CA ASP A 140 4.01 13.49 -2.89
C ASP A 140 3.72 14.88 -2.30
N VAL A 141 4.33 15.22 -1.15
CA VAL A 141 4.21 16.57 -0.57
C VAL A 141 4.73 17.62 -1.55
N ALA A 142 5.89 17.41 -2.17
CA ALA A 142 6.39 18.31 -3.20
C ALA A 142 5.42 18.39 -4.39
N GLY A 143 4.87 17.24 -4.83
CA GLY A 143 3.92 17.18 -5.95
C GLY A 143 2.59 17.91 -5.71
N VAL A 144 2.22 18.18 -4.45
CA VAL A 144 1.04 19.04 -4.14
C VAL A 144 1.27 20.49 -4.59
N PHE A 145 2.51 20.95 -4.55
CA PHE A 145 2.86 22.35 -4.90
C PHE A 145 3.23 22.56 -6.37
N PHE A 146 3.40 21.46 -7.12
CA PHE A 146 3.75 21.52 -8.53
C PHE A 146 2.67 20.83 -9.36
N PRO A 147 2.30 21.38 -10.54
CA PRO A 147 1.33 20.75 -11.43
C PRO A 147 1.77 19.33 -11.78
N SER A 148 0.96 18.35 -11.45
CA SER A 148 1.19 16.94 -11.79
C SER A 148 -0.14 16.26 -12.12
N SER A 149 -0.09 15.19 -12.90
CA SER A 149 -1.23 14.31 -13.15
C SER A 149 -1.48 13.32 -12.01
N THR A 150 -0.67 13.37 -10.94
CA THR A 150 -0.74 12.46 -9.81
C THR A 150 -1.62 13.05 -8.70
N ALA A 151 -2.53 12.27 -8.16
CA ALA A 151 -3.36 12.63 -7.02
C ALA A 151 -2.55 12.49 -5.70
N ASN A 152 -1.55 13.38 -5.50
CA ASN A 152 -0.61 13.31 -4.38
C ASN A 152 -1.31 13.30 -3.01
N MET A 153 -2.41 14.06 -2.84
CA MET A 153 -3.18 14.05 -1.59
C MET A 153 -3.83 12.69 -1.31
N ALA A 154 -4.23 11.95 -2.35
CA ALA A 154 -4.73 10.59 -2.18
C ALA A 154 -3.62 9.64 -1.66
N HIS A 155 -2.40 9.76 -2.18
CA HIS A 155 -1.25 8.98 -1.71
C HIS A 155 -0.91 9.29 -0.25
N ILE A 156 -0.82 10.58 0.10
CA ILE A 156 -0.55 11.04 1.47
C ILE A 156 -1.62 10.50 2.43
N ALA A 157 -2.90 10.62 2.08
CA ALA A 157 -4.00 10.12 2.91
C ALA A 157 -3.96 8.59 3.06
N GLY A 158 -3.68 7.87 1.97
CA GLY A 158 -3.52 6.42 2.00
C GLY A 158 -2.37 6.00 2.92
N MET A 159 -1.20 6.61 2.76
CA MET A 159 -0.03 6.31 3.59
C MET A 159 -0.28 6.66 5.07
N ALA A 160 -0.91 7.78 5.36
CA ALA A 160 -1.27 8.16 6.72
C ALA A 160 -2.25 7.18 7.36
N PHE A 161 -3.29 6.76 6.63
CA PHE A 161 -4.22 5.71 7.06
C PHE A 161 -3.47 4.41 7.37
N GLY A 162 -2.62 3.95 6.45
CA GLY A 162 -1.83 2.75 6.62
C GLY A 162 -0.87 2.82 7.81
N ALA A 163 -0.20 3.96 7.99
CA ALA A 163 0.68 4.18 9.13
C ALA A 163 -0.09 4.11 10.47
N ALA A 164 -1.28 4.71 10.54
CA ALA A 164 -2.14 4.62 11.72
C ALA A 164 -2.54 3.17 12.04
N VAL A 165 -2.95 2.39 11.02
CA VAL A 165 -3.23 0.96 11.15
C VAL A 165 -1.98 0.20 11.61
N GLY A 166 -0.83 0.49 11.01
CA GLY A 166 0.45 -0.13 11.37
C GLY A 166 0.84 0.15 12.83
N ILE A 167 0.63 1.36 13.33
CA ILE A 167 0.86 1.71 14.73
C ILE A 167 -0.08 0.88 15.64
N ALA A 168 -1.37 0.79 15.30
CA ALA A 168 -2.34 0.01 16.06
C ALA A 168 -2.01 -1.51 16.08
N TRP A 169 -1.38 -2.03 15.03
CA TRP A 169 -0.99 -3.45 14.94
C TRP A 169 0.41 -3.76 15.48
N ARG A 170 1.21 -2.73 15.72
CA ARG A 170 2.56 -2.89 16.24
C ARG A 170 2.48 -3.44 17.67
N LYS A 171 2.81 -4.71 17.83
CA LYS A 171 3.01 -5.28 19.17
C LYS A 171 4.23 -4.60 19.77
N PRO A 172 4.18 -4.16 21.05
CA PRO A 172 5.40 -3.73 21.73
C PRO A 172 6.42 -4.88 21.63
N GLU A 173 7.63 -4.57 21.16
CA GLU A 173 8.73 -5.53 21.25
C GLU A 173 8.81 -5.97 22.71
N LYS A 174 8.54 -7.25 22.98
CA LYS A 174 8.95 -7.81 24.25
C LYS A 174 10.44 -7.57 24.29
N ARG A 175 10.90 -6.67 25.15
CA ARG A 175 12.31 -6.62 25.50
C ARG A 175 12.66 -8.06 25.89
N VAL A 176 13.38 -8.75 25.03
CA VAL A 176 14.09 -9.95 25.44
C VAL A 176 15.01 -9.41 26.52
N ALA A 177 14.65 -9.67 27.77
CA ALA A 177 15.60 -9.43 28.84
C ALA A 177 16.88 -10.17 28.37
N ASN A 178 17.97 -9.45 28.24
CA ASN A 178 19.27 -10.06 28.06
C ASN A 178 19.54 -10.90 29.31
N LYS A 179 18.93 -12.09 29.35
CA LYS A 179 19.32 -13.10 30.32
C LYS A 179 20.73 -13.49 29.84
N PRO A 180 21.78 -13.25 30.64
CA PRO A 180 23.09 -13.74 30.25
C PRO A 180 22.97 -15.24 30.01
N LEU A 181 23.49 -15.71 28.88
CA LEU A 181 23.59 -17.12 28.59
C LEU A 181 24.36 -17.76 29.77
N ASN A 182 23.76 -18.77 30.39
CA ASN A 182 24.46 -19.60 31.37
C ASN A 182 25.06 -20.82 30.65
N ASP A 183 25.98 -21.52 31.30
CA ASP A 183 26.64 -22.66 30.71
C ASP A 183 25.66 -23.74 30.27
N GLU A 184 24.54 -23.93 30.99
CA GLU A 184 23.47 -24.88 30.65
C GLU A 184 22.72 -24.51 29.35
N ASP A 185 22.57 -23.21 29.05
CA ASP A 185 21.97 -22.75 27.79
C ASP A 185 22.96 -22.96 26.62
N ILE A 186 24.26 -22.90 26.86
CA ILE A 186 25.31 -23.16 25.88
C ILE A 186 25.39 -24.67 25.59
N ASP A 187 25.42 -25.51 26.63
CA ASP A 187 25.47 -26.97 26.49
C ASP A 187 24.29 -27.51 25.71
N LYS A 188 23.07 -27.02 25.97
CA LYS A 188 21.87 -27.38 25.18
C LYS A 188 21.96 -26.96 23.72
N TRP A 189 22.54 -25.80 23.45
CA TRP A 189 22.73 -25.33 22.07
C TRP A 189 23.75 -26.22 21.34
N GLU A 190 24.84 -26.61 22.00
CA GLU A 190 25.84 -27.51 21.45
C GLU A 190 25.29 -28.92 21.19
N GLU A 191 24.42 -29.45 22.07
CA GLU A 191 23.75 -30.75 21.86
C GLU A 191 22.75 -30.73 20.71
N GLU A 192 22.09 -29.60 20.43
CA GLU A 192 21.10 -29.49 19.34
C GLU A 192 21.74 -29.25 17.96
N TRP A 193 22.94 -28.68 17.89
CA TRP A 193 23.49 -28.17 16.63
C TRP A 193 24.88 -28.73 16.26
N MET A 194 25.50 -29.55 17.11
CA MET A 194 26.75 -30.26 16.82
C MET A 194 26.61 -31.78 16.86
#